data_22125314fe57c9bd77e735960693402b
#
_entry.id   22125314fe57c9bd77e735960693402b
#
_cell.length_a   1.000
_cell.length_b   1.000
_cell.length_c   1.000
_cell.angle_alpha   90.00
_cell.angle_beta   90.00
_cell.angle_gamma   90.00
#
_symmetry.space_group_name_H-M   'P 1'
#
loop_
_entity.id
_entity.type
_entity.pdbx_description
1 polymer ?
#
loop_
_entity_poly.entity_id
_entity_poly.type
_entity_poly.pdbx_seq_one_letter_code
_entity_poly.pdbx_strand_id
1 'polypeptide(L)'
;MKEGFRIYDTDTHIDPGADVLEIYVDPGFRPRLDDLAPYRRAIKSRSVDGGIRHTYSFAHKAYERTLGEAESRPGSADGRVWRGERRPSPGVVDDRSDNRVLDMDAEGSDVHFLVPSVWTSVVGLPDLSLEIGLIRAYHRFMHEFCGPFPDRLKGPIVASTRDIAEAVREIRKWGRSNWAVAVQPLLDNDRPVDHPDLEPIWRAAEEHDLAIVHHSFTWSPPYFPGYEDMWDNVYLARLCSHPWGAMRFMDGFLAGGILDRYPGLRLCVLECGFGWLPFWVRRMDEQVSYVGRTARLKHLPSEHFAAGRVFCNVEAHEHEPMFNMVTGALGDGVLMFGSDYPHYESWFPHSIDKILEWSSLGQEVRRKLFWENATRCFKQT
;
A
#
# COMPACT_ATOMS: atom_id res chain seq x y z
N MET A 1 3.25 -14.44 16.86
CA MET A 1 4.58 -15.14 16.71
C MET A 1 4.38 -16.50 16.06
N LYS A 2 5.23 -16.86 15.12
CA LYS A 2 5.23 -18.16 14.46
C LYS A 2 6.65 -18.74 14.44
N GLU A 3 6.80 -19.99 14.85
CA GLU A 3 8.10 -20.70 14.97
C GLU A 3 9.21 -19.90 15.69
N GLY A 4 8.86 -19.10 16.69
CA GLY A 4 9.79 -18.28 17.46
C GLY A 4 10.12 -16.91 16.84
N PHE A 5 9.59 -16.60 15.67
CA PHE A 5 9.74 -15.28 15.05
C PHE A 5 8.57 -14.37 15.40
N ARG A 6 8.88 -13.10 15.66
CA ARG A 6 7.89 -12.02 15.61
C ARG A 6 7.60 -11.69 14.16
N ILE A 7 6.34 -11.41 13.85
CA ILE A 7 5.88 -11.17 12.48
C ILE A 7 5.22 -9.80 12.37
N TYR A 8 5.82 -8.94 11.59
CA TYR A 8 5.22 -7.69 11.13
C TYR A 8 4.81 -7.88 9.67
N ASP A 9 3.52 -8.01 9.43
CA ASP A 9 2.96 -8.10 8.10
C ASP A 9 2.77 -6.68 7.56
N THR A 10 3.57 -6.32 6.58
CA THR A 10 3.65 -4.94 6.07
C THR A 10 2.71 -4.68 4.91
N ASP A 11 1.94 -5.69 4.50
CA ASP A 11 0.97 -5.56 3.42
C ASP A 11 -0.27 -6.38 3.74
N THR A 12 -1.19 -5.72 4.41
CA THR A 12 -2.54 -6.22 4.65
C THR A 12 -3.54 -5.13 4.36
N HIS A 13 -4.74 -5.48 3.93
CA HIS A 13 -5.71 -4.50 3.48
C HIS A 13 -6.81 -4.22 4.48
N ILE A 14 -7.32 -2.99 4.44
CA ILE A 14 -8.48 -2.55 5.21
C ILE A 14 -9.41 -1.70 4.33
N ASP A 15 -10.59 -2.24 4.07
CA ASP A 15 -11.61 -1.58 3.25
C ASP A 15 -12.93 -1.47 4.01
N PRO A 16 -13.04 -0.49 4.94
CA PRO A 16 -14.28 -0.25 5.66
C PRO A 16 -15.41 -0.01 4.66
N GLY A 17 -16.55 -0.65 4.90
CA GLY A 17 -17.72 -0.46 4.05
C GLY A 17 -18.21 0.99 4.06
N ALA A 18 -18.99 1.35 3.04
CA ALA A 18 -19.65 2.66 3.01
C ALA A 18 -20.47 2.89 4.29
N ASP A 19 -21.21 1.87 4.73
CA ASP A 19 -22.01 1.93 5.96
C ASP A 19 -21.17 2.26 7.21
N VAL A 20 -19.91 1.84 7.23
CA VAL A 20 -18.96 2.12 8.32
C VAL A 20 -18.36 3.51 8.17
N LEU A 21 -17.83 3.87 6.99
CA LEU A 21 -17.21 5.18 6.75
C LEU A 21 -18.18 6.35 6.98
N GLU A 22 -19.45 6.19 6.60
CA GLU A 22 -20.50 7.21 6.75
C GLU A 22 -20.76 7.57 8.23
N ILE A 23 -20.43 6.69 9.18
CA ILE A 23 -20.51 6.99 10.61
C ILE A 23 -19.49 8.06 11.01
N TYR A 24 -18.32 8.04 10.38
CA TYR A 24 -17.17 8.86 10.72
C TYR A 24 -17.07 10.18 9.96
N VAL A 25 -18.00 10.50 9.06
CA VAL A 25 -17.97 11.78 8.34
C VAL A 25 -18.20 12.99 9.27
N ASP A 26 -17.58 14.11 8.90
CA ASP A 26 -17.83 15.37 9.62
C ASP A 26 -19.32 15.74 9.59
N PRO A 27 -19.86 16.33 10.67
CA PRO A 27 -21.25 16.78 10.66
C PRO A 27 -21.59 17.70 9.49
N GLY A 28 -20.67 18.60 9.10
CA GLY A 28 -20.83 19.48 7.94
C GLY A 28 -20.75 18.77 6.59
N PHE A 29 -20.12 17.58 6.53
CA PHE A 29 -20.06 16.77 5.32
C PHE A 29 -21.27 15.85 5.17
N ARG A 30 -21.98 15.53 6.25
CA ARG A 30 -23.09 14.56 6.24
C ARG A 30 -24.15 14.81 5.16
N PRO A 31 -24.57 16.06 4.84
CA PRO A 31 -25.48 16.31 3.72
C PRO A 31 -24.92 15.93 2.34
N ARG A 32 -23.59 15.79 2.23
CA ARG A 32 -22.91 15.42 0.99
C ARG A 32 -22.89 13.90 0.72
N LEU A 33 -23.38 13.08 1.67
CA LEU A 33 -23.49 11.63 1.47
C LEU A 33 -24.41 11.27 0.29
N ASP A 34 -25.40 12.11 -0.01
CA ASP A 34 -26.26 11.92 -1.17
C ASP A 34 -25.47 12.00 -2.49
N ASP A 35 -24.43 12.81 -2.55
CA ASP A 35 -23.54 12.92 -3.72
C ASP A 35 -22.68 11.65 -3.92
N LEU A 36 -22.48 10.88 -2.86
CA LEU A 36 -21.76 9.58 -2.92
C LEU A 36 -22.70 8.41 -3.23
N ALA A 37 -24.01 8.58 -3.16
CA ALA A 37 -24.99 7.52 -3.40
C ALA A 37 -24.83 6.83 -4.77
N PRO A 38 -24.49 7.53 -5.88
CA PRO A 38 -24.26 6.88 -7.18
C PRO A 38 -23.10 5.88 -7.18
N TYR A 39 -22.16 6.01 -6.26
CA TYR A 39 -20.97 5.16 -6.15
C TYR A 39 -21.13 4.04 -5.13
N ARG A 40 -22.19 4.05 -4.34
CA ARG A 40 -22.50 3.04 -3.32
C ARG A 40 -22.98 1.76 -3.98
N ARG A 41 -22.34 0.63 -3.66
CA ARG A 41 -22.65 -0.68 -4.24
C ARG A 41 -22.87 -1.70 -3.13
N ALA A 42 -23.92 -2.49 -3.27
CA ALA A 42 -24.16 -3.63 -2.40
C ALA A 42 -23.23 -4.78 -2.80
N ILE A 43 -22.54 -5.35 -1.83
CA ILE A 43 -21.72 -6.54 -1.99
C ILE A 43 -22.11 -7.60 -0.96
N LYS A 44 -21.93 -8.86 -1.29
CA LYS A 44 -22.09 -9.93 -0.32
C LYS A 44 -20.94 -9.87 0.68
N SER A 45 -21.27 -9.81 1.96
CA SER A 45 -20.24 -9.90 3.00
C SER A 45 -19.44 -11.19 2.84
N ARG A 46 -18.15 -11.09 3.09
CA ARG A 46 -17.25 -12.24 3.10
C ARG A 46 -17.16 -12.91 4.46
N SER A 47 -17.89 -12.39 5.45
CA SER A 47 -18.01 -12.99 6.78
C SER A 47 -18.89 -14.24 6.78
N VAL A 48 -18.82 -15.02 7.84
CA VAL A 48 -19.58 -16.28 7.99
C VAL A 48 -21.08 -16.05 7.94
N ASP A 49 -21.57 -14.92 8.44
CA ASP A 49 -22.98 -14.55 8.42
C ASP A 49 -23.54 -14.22 7.03
N GLY A 50 -22.65 -13.94 6.06
CA GLY A 50 -23.01 -13.76 4.66
C GLY A 50 -23.94 -12.59 4.36
N GLY A 51 -24.07 -11.62 5.27
CA GLY A 51 -24.93 -10.45 5.12
C GLY A 51 -24.55 -9.58 3.89
N ILE A 52 -25.45 -8.65 3.53
CA ILE A 52 -25.16 -7.63 2.53
C ILE A 52 -24.54 -6.43 3.24
N ARG A 53 -23.43 -5.92 2.71
CA ARG A 53 -22.82 -4.65 3.09
C ARG A 53 -22.71 -3.75 1.87
N HIS A 54 -22.46 -2.49 2.09
CA HIS A 54 -22.21 -1.54 1.01
C HIS A 54 -20.74 -1.12 1.01
N THR A 55 -20.20 -0.94 -0.19
CA THR A 55 -18.89 -0.34 -0.41
C THR A 55 -19.00 0.81 -1.40
N TYR A 56 -18.00 1.68 -1.43
CA TYR A 56 -17.86 2.63 -2.52
C TYR A 56 -17.08 2.01 -3.67
N SER A 57 -17.58 2.20 -4.88
CA SER A 57 -16.91 1.81 -6.12
C SER A 57 -16.93 3.02 -7.05
N PHE A 58 -15.81 3.70 -7.12
CA PHE A 58 -15.62 4.85 -8.01
C PHE A 58 -15.17 4.29 -9.36
N ALA A 59 -16.08 4.30 -10.34
CA ALA A 59 -15.74 3.86 -11.69
C ALA A 59 -14.78 4.87 -12.32
N HIS A 60 -13.55 4.44 -12.56
CA HIS A 60 -12.71 5.12 -13.53
C HIS A 60 -13.21 4.77 -14.92
N LYS A 61 -13.05 5.68 -15.89
CA LYS A 61 -13.41 5.40 -17.28
C LYS A 61 -12.68 4.15 -17.72
N ALA A 62 -13.46 3.08 -17.84
CA ALA A 62 -12.96 1.87 -18.41
C ALA A 62 -12.77 2.11 -19.90
N TYR A 63 -11.60 1.80 -20.43
CA TYR A 63 -11.36 1.67 -21.83
C TYR A 63 -11.85 0.28 -22.24
N GLU A 64 -12.99 0.20 -22.89
CA GLU A 64 -13.51 -1.07 -23.37
C GLU A 64 -12.80 -1.42 -24.68
N ARG A 65 -11.98 -2.44 -24.63
CA ARG A 65 -11.38 -3.04 -25.80
C ARG A 65 -11.81 -4.50 -25.89
N THR A 66 -12.45 -4.87 -26.97
CA THR A 66 -12.81 -6.26 -27.24
C THR A 66 -11.60 -6.98 -27.86
N LEU A 67 -11.07 -7.96 -27.16
CA LEU A 67 -10.04 -8.85 -27.67
C LEU A 67 -10.71 -10.13 -28.20
N GLY A 68 -11.12 -10.12 -29.46
CA GLY A 68 -11.78 -11.27 -30.07
C GLY A 68 -13.14 -11.57 -29.43
N GLU A 69 -13.45 -12.86 -29.25
CA GLU A 69 -14.70 -13.31 -28.62
C GLU A 69 -14.67 -13.31 -27.09
N ALA A 70 -13.53 -13.00 -26.48
CA ALA A 70 -13.41 -12.98 -25.03
C ALA A 70 -13.92 -11.62 -24.49
N GLU A 71 -15.07 -11.61 -23.88
CA GLU A 71 -15.52 -10.50 -23.05
C GLU A 71 -14.66 -10.42 -21.79
N SER A 72 -13.62 -9.60 -21.80
CA SER A 72 -12.96 -9.22 -20.58
C SER A 72 -13.68 -8.03 -19.97
N ARG A 73 -14.16 -8.19 -18.75
CA ARG A 73 -14.78 -7.09 -18.00
C ARG A 73 -13.73 -6.42 -17.14
N PRO A 74 -13.48 -5.10 -17.32
CA PRO A 74 -12.56 -4.36 -16.48
C PRO A 74 -12.92 -4.52 -15.00
N GLY A 75 -11.91 -4.80 -14.16
CA GLY A 75 -12.12 -4.98 -12.73
C GLY A 75 -12.93 -6.22 -12.32
N SER A 76 -13.23 -7.13 -13.27
CA SER A 76 -13.87 -8.40 -12.94
C SER A 76 -12.93 -9.23 -12.08
N ALA A 77 -13.41 -9.63 -10.91
CA ALA A 77 -12.74 -10.66 -10.09
C ALA A 77 -13.00 -12.07 -10.62
N ASP A 78 -13.78 -12.20 -11.72
CA ASP A 78 -14.11 -13.46 -12.31
C ASP A 78 -12.84 -14.13 -12.86
N GLY A 79 -12.55 -15.32 -12.40
CA GLY A 79 -11.35 -16.07 -12.76
C GLY A 79 -10.17 -15.90 -11.80
N ARG A 80 -10.24 -15.06 -10.77
CA ARG A 80 -9.24 -15.04 -9.71
C ARG A 80 -9.34 -16.31 -8.87
N VAL A 81 -8.20 -16.93 -8.66
CA VAL A 81 -8.10 -18.16 -7.86
C VAL A 81 -7.57 -17.82 -6.49
N TRP A 82 -8.25 -18.29 -5.45
CA TRP A 82 -7.75 -18.20 -4.08
C TRP A 82 -6.52 -19.09 -3.92
N ARG A 83 -5.45 -18.53 -3.39
CA ARG A 83 -4.21 -19.27 -3.07
C ARG A 83 -4.27 -19.90 -1.68
N GLY A 84 -4.92 -19.22 -0.73
CA GLY A 84 -5.07 -19.68 0.64
C GLY A 84 -6.42 -20.31 0.94
N GLU A 85 -6.55 -20.79 2.16
CA GLU A 85 -7.82 -21.22 2.74
C GLU A 85 -8.50 -20.03 3.37
N ARG A 86 -9.67 -19.64 2.90
CA ARG A 86 -10.44 -18.65 3.63
C ARG A 86 -11.16 -19.26 4.80
N ARG A 87 -10.67 -18.96 5.98
CA ARG A 87 -11.44 -19.07 7.22
C ARG A 87 -11.63 -17.65 7.76
N PRO A 88 -12.58 -16.87 7.21
CA PRO A 88 -12.85 -15.56 7.78
C PRO A 88 -13.26 -15.72 9.22
N SER A 89 -12.85 -14.79 10.07
CA SER A 89 -13.41 -14.61 11.41
C SER A 89 -14.95 -14.56 11.33
N PRO A 90 -15.67 -14.79 12.44
CA PRO A 90 -17.14 -14.77 12.43
C PRO A 90 -17.74 -13.47 11.94
N GLY A 91 -17.00 -12.37 11.96
CA GLY A 91 -17.43 -11.06 11.48
C GLY A 91 -16.58 -10.50 10.33
N VAL A 92 -16.89 -9.27 9.92
CA VAL A 92 -16.14 -8.57 8.88
C VAL A 92 -14.86 -7.98 9.47
N VAL A 93 -13.71 -8.39 8.93
CA VAL A 93 -12.39 -7.98 9.44
C VAL A 93 -12.06 -6.50 9.21
N ASP A 94 -12.79 -5.85 8.31
CA ASP A 94 -12.62 -4.43 8.00
C ASP A 94 -13.54 -3.51 8.81
N ASP A 95 -14.52 -4.09 9.49
CA ASP A 95 -15.51 -3.30 10.25
C ASP A 95 -15.19 -3.33 11.75
N ARG A 96 -14.56 -4.40 12.23
CA ARG A 96 -14.26 -4.61 13.66
C ARG A 96 -12.86 -5.19 13.87
N SER A 97 -12.08 -4.50 14.68
CA SER A 97 -10.69 -4.86 14.96
C SER A 97 -10.51 -6.19 15.70
N ASP A 98 -11.47 -6.59 16.54
CA ASP A 98 -11.46 -7.90 17.21
C ASP A 98 -11.52 -9.05 16.20
N ASN A 99 -12.34 -8.94 15.13
CA ASN A 99 -12.35 -9.93 14.06
C ASN A 99 -11.00 -10.00 13.33
N ARG A 100 -10.36 -8.86 13.09
CA ARG A 100 -9.04 -8.79 12.47
C ARG A 100 -8.00 -9.50 13.33
N VAL A 101 -8.01 -9.26 14.64
CA VAL A 101 -7.05 -9.87 15.56
C VAL A 101 -7.21 -11.38 15.64
N LEU A 102 -8.43 -11.94 15.56
CA LEU A 102 -8.64 -13.38 15.47
C LEU A 102 -7.95 -14.00 14.24
N ASP A 103 -8.02 -13.33 13.09
CA ASP A 103 -7.36 -13.82 11.89
C ASP A 103 -5.83 -13.64 11.96
N MET A 104 -5.35 -12.55 12.58
CA MET A 104 -3.91 -12.38 12.88
C MET A 104 -3.38 -13.51 13.76
N ASP A 105 -4.15 -13.91 14.78
CA ASP A 105 -3.77 -15.01 15.67
C ASP A 105 -3.77 -16.36 14.94
N ALA A 106 -4.70 -16.57 14.00
CA ALA A 106 -4.75 -17.78 13.17
C ALA A 106 -3.54 -17.87 12.21
N GLU A 107 -3.11 -16.76 11.61
CA GLU A 107 -1.92 -16.69 10.77
C GLU A 107 -0.63 -16.76 11.61
N GLY A 108 -0.63 -16.19 12.81
CA GLY A 108 0.53 -16.02 13.68
C GLY A 108 1.22 -14.68 13.55
N SER A 109 0.54 -13.67 12.98
CA SER A 109 1.04 -12.30 12.81
C SER A 109 0.94 -11.52 14.12
N ASP A 110 1.99 -10.78 14.46
CA ASP A 110 2.01 -9.90 15.65
C ASP A 110 1.50 -8.51 15.33
N VAL A 111 1.90 -7.95 14.17
CA VAL A 111 1.50 -6.62 13.71
C VAL A 111 1.02 -6.69 12.27
N HIS A 112 -0.08 -6.00 11.96
CA HIS A 112 -0.56 -5.73 10.60
C HIS A 112 -0.41 -4.25 10.26
N PHE A 113 0.20 -3.95 9.12
CA PHE A 113 0.11 -2.66 8.47
C PHE A 113 -1.08 -2.67 7.52
N LEU A 114 -2.08 -1.84 7.81
CA LEU A 114 -3.40 -1.85 7.19
C LEU A 114 -3.47 -0.85 6.03
N VAL A 115 -3.33 -1.32 4.81
CA VAL A 115 -3.36 -0.49 3.60
C VAL A 115 -4.81 -0.31 3.14
N PRO A 116 -5.32 0.92 2.99
CA PRO A 116 -6.62 1.14 2.35
C PRO A 116 -6.51 0.98 0.84
N SER A 117 -7.50 0.35 0.21
CA SER A 117 -7.45 0.10 -1.24
C SER A 117 -8.69 0.60 -2.00
N VAL A 118 -9.83 -0.04 -1.86
CA VAL A 118 -10.98 0.16 -2.76
C VAL A 118 -11.52 1.60 -2.76
N TRP A 119 -11.75 2.19 -1.58
CA TRP A 119 -12.34 3.52 -1.48
C TRP A 119 -11.37 4.64 -1.88
N THR A 120 -10.06 4.41 -1.88
CA THR A 120 -9.06 5.42 -2.26
C THR A 120 -9.15 5.85 -3.71
N SER A 121 -9.83 5.06 -4.55
CA SER A 121 -10.14 5.43 -5.92
C SER A 121 -11.04 6.68 -6.03
N VAL A 122 -11.52 7.23 -4.93
CA VAL A 122 -12.18 8.54 -4.85
C VAL A 122 -11.32 9.67 -5.43
N VAL A 123 -10.01 9.54 -5.46
CA VAL A 123 -9.07 10.51 -6.09
C VAL A 123 -9.39 10.80 -7.56
N GLY A 124 -10.07 9.88 -8.23
CA GLY A 124 -10.54 10.08 -9.62
C GLY A 124 -11.77 10.96 -9.77
N LEU A 125 -12.45 11.34 -8.69
CA LEU A 125 -13.64 12.19 -8.76
C LEU A 125 -13.26 13.66 -9.01
N PRO A 126 -14.04 14.38 -9.86
CA PRO A 126 -13.80 15.82 -10.08
C PRO A 126 -14.00 16.65 -8.80
N ASP A 127 -14.91 16.26 -7.93
CA ASP A 127 -15.24 17.00 -6.70
C ASP A 127 -14.26 16.61 -5.57
N LEU A 128 -13.26 17.45 -5.38
CA LEU A 128 -12.26 17.29 -4.33
C LEU A 128 -12.85 17.24 -2.92
N SER A 129 -13.98 17.88 -2.66
CA SER A 129 -14.57 17.88 -1.33
C SER A 129 -15.10 16.50 -0.92
N LEU A 130 -15.49 15.65 -1.86
CA LEU A 130 -15.87 14.27 -1.60
C LEU A 130 -14.66 13.42 -1.19
N GLU A 131 -13.55 13.59 -1.88
CA GLU A 131 -12.27 12.94 -1.54
C GLU A 131 -11.84 13.33 -0.12
N ILE A 132 -11.77 14.62 0.18
CA ILE A 132 -11.36 15.11 1.50
C ILE A 132 -12.31 14.64 2.61
N GLY A 133 -13.60 14.63 2.34
CA GLY A 133 -14.60 14.13 3.30
C GLY A 133 -14.38 12.66 3.68
N LEU A 134 -14.11 11.81 2.70
CA LEU A 134 -13.83 10.39 2.93
C LEU A 134 -12.48 10.16 3.58
N ILE A 135 -11.43 10.88 3.20
CA ILE A 135 -10.11 10.80 3.85
C ILE A 135 -10.22 11.11 5.35
N ARG A 136 -10.92 12.19 5.71
CA ARG A 136 -11.14 12.54 7.11
C ARG A 136 -11.96 11.50 7.87
N ALA A 137 -12.97 10.92 7.22
CA ALA A 137 -13.75 9.83 7.79
C ALA A 137 -12.89 8.59 8.05
N TYR A 138 -12.07 8.21 7.07
CA TYR A 138 -11.15 7.10 7.20
C TYR A 138 -10.14 7.28 8.36
N HIS A 139 -9.55 8.46 8.52
CA HIS A 139 -8.62 8.68 9.63
C HIS A 139 -9.28 8.54 11.01
N ARG A 140 -10.53 8.99 11.15
CA ARG A 140 -11.30 8.80 12.40
C ARG A 140 -11.64 7.32 12.61
N PHE A 141 -12.04 6.64 11.55
CA PHE A 141 -12.27 5.20 11.59
C PHE A 141 -10.99 4.46 12.04
N MET A 142 -9.84 4.74 11.43
CA MET A 142 -8.56 4.11 11.80
C MET A 142 -8.19 4.36 13.26
N HIS A 143 -8.44 5.57 13.76
CA HIS A 143 -8.18 5.88 15.16
C HIS A 143 -9.00 5.00 16.12
N GLU A 144 -10.27 4.79 15.83
CA GLU A 144 -11.16 3.94 16.65
C GLU A 144 -10.90 2.46 16.41
N PHE A 145 -10.66 2.05 15.15
CA PHE A 145 -10.39 0.67 14.79
C PHE A 145 -9.10 0.13 15.41
N CYS A 146 -8.03 0.91 15.35
CA CYS A 146 -6.73 0.50 15.90
C CYS A 146 -6.62 0.71 17.41
N GLY A 147 -7.45 1.59 17.98
CA GLY A 147 -7.38 1.99 19.39
C GLY A 147 -7.39 0.84 20.40
N PRO A 148 -8.22 -0.21 20.25
CA PRO A 148 -8.23 -1.36 21.16
C PRO A 148 -6.96 -2.23 21.10
N PHE A 149 -6.22 -2.19 19.99
CA PHE A 149 -5.03 -3.01 19.73
C PHE A 149 -3.87 -2.17 19.20
N PRO A 150 -3.41 -1.15 19.93
CA PRO A 150 -2.48 -0.14 19.41
C PRO A 150 -1.09 -0.73 19.09
N ASP A 151 -0.72 -1.85 19.71
CA ASP A 151 0.57 -2.51 19.44
C ASP A 151 0.50 -3.49 18.25
N ARG A 152 -0.70 -3.76 17.74
CA ARG A 152 -0.93 -4.78 16.70
C ARG A 152 -1.42 -4.21 15.37
N LEU A 153 -2.13 -3.08 15.39
CA LEU A 153 -2.77 -2.51 14.21
C LEU A 153 -2.16 -1.15 13.89
N LYS A 154 -1.55 -1.06 12.72
CA LYS A 154 -0.89 0.12 12.19
C LYS A 154 -1.43 0.44 10.80
N GLY A 155 -1.23 1.66 10.34
CA GLY A 155 -1.62 2.02 8.99
C GLY A 155 -1.09 3.39 8.56
N PRO A 156 -1.32 3.78 7.30
CA PRO A 156 -0.90 5.07 6.79
C PRO A 156 -1.94 6.15 7.03
N ILE A 157 -1.47 7.39 7.17
CA ILE A 157 -2.27 8.57 6.93
C ILE A 157 -2.40 8.73 5.42
N VAL A 158 -3.62 8.75 4.90
CA VAL A 158 -3.87 9.00 3.48
C VAL A 158 -3.79 10.51 3.21
N ALA A 159 -2.98 10.89 2.25
CA ALA A 159 -2.71 12.28 1.91
C ALA A 159 -3.09 12.60 0.46
N SER A 160 -4.12 13.42 0.26
CA SER A 160 -4.45 13.93 -1.07
C SER A 160 -3.40 14.90 -1.57
N THR A 161 -2.86 14.67 -2.77
CA THR A 161 -1.97 15.63 -3.42
C THR A 161 -2.73 16.75 -4.14
N ARG A 162 -4.06 16.69 -4.18
CA ARG A 162 -4.94 17.72 -4.76
C ARG A 162 -5.22 18.86 -3.78
N ASP A 163 -5.16 18.59 -2.45
CA ASP A 163 -5.22 19.62 -1.40
C ASP A 163 -4.05 19.44 -0.40
N ILE A 164 -2.91 20.03 -0.75
CA ILE A 164 -1.67 19.91 0.02
C ILE A 164 -1.82 20.49 1.43
N ALA A 165 -2.57 21.58 1.57
CA ALA A 165 -2.78 22.20 2.88
C ALA A 165 -3.59 21.28 3.79
N GLU A 166 -4.59 20.59 3.27
CA GLU A 166 -5.37 19.60 3.99
C GLU A 166 -4.52 18.36 4.32
N ALA A 167 -3.76 17.84 3.36
CA ALA A 167 -2.86 16.72 3.59
C ALA A 167 -1.90 17.00 4.76
N VAL A 168 -1.28 18.16 4.79
CA VAL A 168 -0.38 18.59 5.89
C VAL A 168 -1.14 18.72 7.22
N ARG A 169 -2.39 19.22 7.22
CA ARG A 169 -3.20 19.29 8.45
C ARG A 169 -3.50 17.91 9.01
N GLU A 170 -3.90 16.96 8.15
CA GLU A 170 -4.19 15.58 8.58
C GLU A 170 -2.92 14.85 9.04
N ILE A 171 -1.78 15.03 8.37
CA ILE A 171 -0.49 14.47 8.82
C ILE A 171 -0.14 15.01 10.22
N ARG A 172 -0.23 16.31 10.45
CA ARG A 172 0.08 16.90 11.75
C ARG A 172 -0.88 16.50 12.85
N LYS A 173 -2.16 16.30 12.50
CA LYS A 173 -3.20 15.86 13.43
C LYS A 173 -2.97 14.42 13.89
N TRP A 174 -2.71 13.51 12.94
CA TRP A 174 -2.66 12.08 13.21
C TRP A 174 -1.24 11.52 13.37
N GLY A 175 -0.21 12.26 12.94
CA GLY A 175 1.18 11.80 12.95
C GLY A 175 1.75 11.46 14.33
N ARG A 176 1.07 11.83 15.42
CA ARG A 176 1.42 11.43 16.80
C ARG A 176 0.58 10.28 17.32
N SER A 177 -0.36 9.78 16.55
CA SER A 177 -1.20 8.64 16.93
C SER A 177 -0.40 7.34 16.89
N ASN A 178 -0.74 6.40 17.77
CA ASN A 178 -0.06 5.11 17.83
C ASN A 178 -0.28 4.24 16.59
N TRP A 179 -1.39 4.45 15.86
CA TRP A 179 -1.68 3.69 14.66
C TRP A 179 -0.96 4.21 13.41
N ALA A 180 -0.69 5.52 13.35
CA ALA A 180 -0.14 6.18 12.17
C ALA A 180 1.39 6.04 12.13
N VAL A 181 1.90 5.22 11.22
CA VAL A 181 3.33 4.93 11.06
C VAL A 181 3.89 5.30 9.69
N ALA A 182 3.01 5.72 8.78
CA ALA A 182 3.37 6.10 7.40
C ALA A 182 2.39 7.14 6.84
N VAL A 183 2.76 7.70 5.69
CA VAL A 183 1.90 8.51 4.82
C VAL A 183 1.76 7.80 3.48
N GLN A 184 0.54 7.60 3.02
CA GLN A 184 0.21 7.12 1.68
C GLN A 184 -0.34 8.28 0.85
N PRO A 185 0.45 8.84 -0.08
CA PRO A 185 -0.03 9.89 -0.95
C PRO A 185 -0.97 9.34 -2.03
N LEU A 186 -2.11 9.97 -2.19
CA LEU A 186 -2.98 9.77 -3.35
C LEU A 186 -2.57 10.77 -4.43
N LEU A 187 -1.91 10.27 -5.46
CA LEU A 187 -1.30 11.09 -6.50
C LEU A 187 -2.32 11.43 -7.59
N ASP A 188 -2.31 12.69 -7.98
CA ASP A 188 -3.07 13.22 -9.11
C ASP A 188 -2.31 13.04 -10.42
N ASN A 189 -3.02 13.09 -11.55
CA ASN A 189 -2.43 12.99 -12.89
C ASN A 189 -1.55 14.18 -13.27
N ASP A 190 -1.78 15.33 -12.63
CA ASP A 190 -1.17 16.60 -13.04
C ASP A 190 0.19 16.87 -12.40
N ARG A 191 0.58 16.09 -11.37
CA ARG A 191 1.81 16.34 -10.62
C ARG A 191 2.62 15.07 -10.43
N PRO A 192 3.86 15.04 -10.93
CA PRO A 192 4.79 13.97 -10.59
C PRO A 192 5.14 14.05 -9.09
N VAL A 193 5.56 12.94 -8.51
CA VAL A 193 5.83 12.83 -7.06
C VAL A 193 6.93 13.78 -6.57
N ASP A 194 7.85 14.17 -7.46
CA ASP A 194 8.94 15.13 -7.18
C ASP A 194 8.55 16.59 -7.47
N HIS A 195 7.27 16.88 -7.77
CA HIS A 195 6.81 18.24 -7.98
C HIS A 195 7.02 19.10 -6.72
N PRO A 196 7.59 20.33 -6.85
CA PRO A 196 7.89 21.17 -5.70
C PRO A 196 6.71 21.47 -4.77
N ASP A 197 5.49 21.52 -5.29
CA ASP A 197 4.29 21.77 -4.48
C ASP A 197 4.07 20.67 -3.43
N LEU A 198 4.58 19.45 -3.65
CA LEU A 198 4.42 18.32 -2.73
C LEU A 198 5.41 18.32 -1.55
N GLU A 199 6.44 19.18 -1.60
CA GLU A 199 7.45 19.31 -0.53
C GLU A 199 6.86 19.48 0.88
N PRO A 200 5.75 20.25 1.10
CA PRO A 200 5.16 20.35 2.42
C PRO A 200 4.66 19.01 3.00
N ILE A 201 4.22 18.08 2.14
CA ILE A 201 3.79 16.73 2.56
C ILE A 201 5.00 15.94 3.06
N TRP A 202 6.10 15.94 2.28
CA TRP A 202 7.32 15.22 2.64
C TRP A 202 7.94 15.75 3.94
N ARG A 203 7.95 17.06 4.09
CA ARG A 203 8.42 17.71 5.33
C ARG A 203 7.56 17.33 6.53
N ALA A 204 6.24 17.36 6.40
CA ALA A 204 5.34 17.01 7.49
C ALA A 204 5.48 15.53 7.87
N ALA A 205 5.71 14.64 6.91
CA ALA A 205 5.97 13.23 7.16
C ALA A 205 7.29 13.04 7.94
N GLU A 206 8.37 13.72 7.52
CA GLU A 206 9.66 13.68 8.21
C GLU A 206 9.56 14.22 9.65
N GLU A 207 8.88 15.37 9.86
CA GLU A 207 8.65 15.97 11.18
C GLU A 207 7.98 15.02 12.19
N HIS A 208 7.25 14.01 11.69
CA HIS A 208 6.52 13.05 12.51
C HIS A 208 7.09 11.63 12.44
N ASP A 209 8.29 11.49 11.86
CA ASP A 209 8.97 10.19 11.68
C ASP A 209 8.12 9.13 10.93
N LEU A 210 7.34 9.57 9.95
CA LEU A 210 6.48 8.72 9.14
C LEU A 210 7.18 8.28 7.86
N ALA A 211 7.12 6.98 7.54
CA ALA A 211 7.56 6.48 6.25
C ALA A 211 6.61 6.94 5.12
N ILE A 212 7.11 7.04 3.90
CA ILE A 212 6.24 7.21 2.73
C ILE A 212 5.98 5.84 2.12
N VAL A 213 4.73 5.55 1.89
CA VAL A 213 4.29 4.26 1.33
C VAL A 213 3.68 4.48 -0.04
N HIS A 214 4.17 3.75 -1.02
CA HIS A 214 3.50 3.52 -2.28
C HIS A 214 2.91 2.12 -2.28
N HIS A 215 1.64 2.03 -2.66
CA HIS A 215 0.96 0.77 -2.87
C HIS A 215 0.38 0.77 -4.28
N SER A 216 0.56 -0.32 -5.00
CA SER A 216 0.13 -0.39 -6.39
C SER A 216 -1.37 -0.55 -6.54
N PHE A 217 -1.94 0.23 -7.48
CA PHE A 217 -3.34 0.09 -7.90
C PHE A 217 -3.41 0.11 -9.43
N THR A 218 -4.23 -0.73 -9.98
CA THR A 218 -4.36 -0.89 -11.43
C THR A 218 -5.13 0.24 -12.12
N TRP A 219 -5.64 1.21 -11.38
CA TRP A 219 -6.55 2.24 -11.90
C TRP A 219 -6.17 3.68 -11.55
N SER A 220 -4.98 3.92 -11.04
CA SER A 220 -4.56 5.28 -10.66
C SER A 220 -3.40 5.78 -11.54
N PRO A 221 -3.68 6.36 -12.72
CA PRO A 221 -2.66 7.08 -13.45
C PRO A 221 -2.12 8.24 -12.59
N PRO A 222 -0.94 8.80 -12.83
CA PRO A 222 -0.01 8.48 -13.91
C PRO A 222 0.96 7.33 -13.62
N TYR A 223 0.87 6.71 -12.44
CA TYR A 223 1.83 5.70 -11.97
C TYR A 223 1.53 4.29 -12.47
N PHE A 224 0.51 4.12 -13.30
CA PHE A 224 0.12 2.87 -13.95
C PHE A 224 0.11 3.04 -15.47
N PRO A 225 1.28 3.24 -16.13
CA PRO A 225 1.34 3.32 -17.57
C PRO A 225 0.88 1.99 -18.18
N GLY A 226 0.19 2.08 -19.30
CA GLY A 226 -0.42 0.92 -19.95
C GLY A 226 -1.82 0.58 -19.42
N TYR A 227 -2.32 1.33 -18.45
CA TYR A 227 -3.66 1.14 -17.93
C TYR A 227 -4.75 1.40 -18.98
N GLU A 228 -4.63 2.45 -19.78
CA GLU A 228 -5.66 2.84 -20.76
C GLU A 228 -5.68 1.96 -22.01
N ASP A 229 -4.59 1.25 -22.30
CA ASP A 229 -4.44 0.44 -23.50
C ASP A 229 -4.43 -1.07 -23.25
N MET A 230 -4.31 -1.52 -21.99
CA MET A 230 -4.21 -2.95 -21.66
C MET A 230 -5.23 -3.47 -20.65
N TRP A 231 -6.09 -2.64 -20.11
CA TRP A 231 -6.85 -2.92 -18.90
C TRP A 231 -8.22 -3.55 -19.06
N ASP A 232 -8.72 -3.71 -20.25
CA ASP A 232 -9.81 -4.63 -20.55
C ASP A 232 -9.44 -6.09 -20.27
N ASN A 233 -8.15 -6.37 -20.07
CA ASN A 233 -7.62 -7.65 -19.62
C ASN A 233 -6.87 -7.48 -18.31
N VAL A 234 -7.45 -7.94 -17.19
CA VAL A 234 -6.88 -7.81 -15.83
C VAL A 234 -5.48 -8.42 -15.73
N TYR A 235 -5.22 -9.53 -16.44
CA TYR A 235 -3.89 -10.13 -16.46
C TYR A 235 -2.83 -9.19 -17.04
N LEU A 236 -3.11 -8.60 -18.21
CA LEU A 236 -2.19 -7.66 -18.85
C LEU A 236 -2.02 -6.38 -18.05
N ALA A 237 -3.11 -5.85 -17.50
CA ALA A 237 -3.06 -4.65 -16.67
C ALA A 237 -2.17 -4.87 -15.43
N ARG A 238 -2.33 -5.98 -14.73
CA ARG A 238 -1.53 -6.30 -13.53
C ARG A 238 -0.05 -6.54 -13.84
N LEU A 239 0.28 -7.14 -14.97
CA LEU A 239 1.68 -7.34 -15.37
C LEU A 239 2.48 -6.05 -15.45
N CYS A 240 1.86 -4.97 -15.91
CA CYS A 240 2.53 -3.69 -16.14
C CYS A 240 2.33 -2.71 -14.98
N SER A 241 1.11 -2.61 -14.46
CA SER A 241 0.74 -1.53 -13.54
C SER A 241 1.49 -1.59 -12.22
N HIS A 242 1.61 -2.78 -11.62
CA HIS A 242 2.22 -2.90 -10.29
C HIS A 242 3.71 -2.50 -10.31
N PRO A 243 4.62 -3.14 -11.06
CA PRO A 243 6.03 -2.78 -11.01
C PRO A 243 6.31 -1.40 -11.60
N TRP A 244 5.63 -0.99 -12.68
CA TRP A 244 5.89 0.30 -13.31
C TRP A 244 5.42 1.49 -12.47
N GLY A 245 4.31 1.34 -11.76
CA GLY A 245 3.85 2.35 -10.81
C GLY A 245 4.90 2.59 -9.73
N ALA A 246 5.40 1.52 -9.14
CA ALA A 246 6.45 1.58 -8.10
C ALA A 246 7.77 2.14 -8.64
N MET A 247 8.21 1.71 -9.82
CA MET A 247 9.41 2.25 -10.48
C MET A 247 9.34 3.76 -10.64
N ARG A 248 8.24 4.29 -11.17
CA ARG A 248 8.04 5.73 -11.35
C ARG A 248 7.96 6.49 -10.03
N PHE A 249 7.28 5.91 -9.03
CA PHE A 249 7.22 6.50 -7.70
C PHE A 249 8.61 6.59 -7.08
N MET A 250 9.37 5.51 -7.17
CA MET A 250 10.74 5.41 -6.67
C MET A 250 11.67 6.42 -7.36
N ASP A 251 11.51 6.64 -8.67
CA ASP A 251 12.29 7.64 -9.41
C ASP A 251 12.19 9.03 -8.80
N GLY A 252 10.99 9.49 -8.46
CA GLY A 252 10.80 10.79 -7.84
C GLY A 252 11.50 10.90 -6.48
N PHE A 253 11.45 9.85 -5.67
CA PHE A 253 12.10 9.86 -4.36
C PHE A 253 13.63 9.77 -4.44
N LEU A 254 14.16 8.94 -5.30
CA LEU A 254 15.59 8.68 -5.45
C LEU A 254 16.22 9.61 -6.49
N ALA A 255 15.82 9.50 -7.74
CA ALA A 255 16.38 10.28 -8.84
C ALA A 255 15.92 11.74 -8.84
N GLY A 256 14.70 12.03 -8.36
CA GLY A 256 14.21 13.39 -8.08
C GLY A 256 14.79 14.01 -6.80
N GLY A 257 15.58 13.25 -6.02
CA GLY A 257 16.34 13.72 -4.87
C GLY A 257 15.50 14.08 -3.64
N ILE A 258 14.28 13.54 -3.49
CA ILE A 258 13.46 13.78 -2.29
C ILE A 258 14.19 13.24 -1.06
N LEU A 259 14.73 12.02 -1.12
CA LEU A 259 15.47 11.45 0.01
C LEU A 259 16.75 12.22 0.34
N ASP A 260 17.37 12.91 -0.62
CA ASP A 260 18.49 13.80 -0.38
C ASP A 260 18.10 15.08 0.38
N ARG A 261 16.89 15.59 0.14
CA ARG A 261 16.36 16.79 0.81
C ARG A 261 15.79 16.50 2.18
N TYR A 262 15.26 15.28 2.37
CA TYR A 262 14.62 14.83 3.61
C TYR A 262 15.35 13.59 4.15
N PRO A 263 16.48 13.77 4.87
CA PRO A 263 17.32 12.64 5.30
C PRO A 263 16.68 11.71 6.32
N GLY A 264 15.64 12.16 7.03
CA GLY A 264 14.88 11.35 7.97
C GLY A 264 13.80 10.50 7.32
N LEU A 265 13.43 10.77 6.05
CA LEU A 265 12.39 9.99 5.38
C LEU A 265 12.86 8.58 4.99
N ARG A 266 11.91 7.68 5.03
CA ARG A 266 12.03 6.31 4.49
C ARG A 266 10.94 6.08 3.46
N LEU A 267 11.27 5.34 2.41
CA LEU A 267 10.39 4.95 1.33
C LEU A 267 10.08 3.46 1.42
N CYS A 268 8.82 3.10 1.26
CA CYS A 268 8.37 1.73 1.18
C CYS A 268 7.47 1.55 -0.04
N VAL A 269 7.70 0.50 -0.83
CA VAL A 269 6.83 0.09 -1.94
C VAL A 269 6.23 -1.27 -1.65
N LEU A 270 4.90 -1.38 -1.79
CA LEU A 270 4.11 -2.54 -1.43
C LEU A 270 3.31 -3.06 -2.63
N GLU A 271 3.02 -4.35 -2.66
CA GLU A 271 2.27 -5.07 -3.72
C GLU A 271 2.76 -4.75 -5.14
N CYS A 272 4.07 -4.66 -5.31
CA CYS A 272 4.68 -4.25 -6.58
C CYS A 272 5.57 -5.33 -7.19
N GLY A 273 5.65 -6.50 -6.55
CA GLY A 273 6.72 -7.43 -6.74
C GLY A 273 8.08 -6.85 -6.28
N PHE A 274 9.10 -7.67 -6.17
CA PHE A 274 10.42 -7.22 -5.70
C PHE A 274 11.58 -7.62 -6.62
N GLY A 275 11.37 -8.58 -7.53
CA GLY A 275 12.43 -9.09 -8.41
C GLY A 275 13.00 -8.07 -9.39
N TRP A 276 12.29 -6.98 -9.67
CA TRP A 276 12.74 -5.90 -10.55
C TRP A 276 13.72 -4.92 -9.87
N LEU A 277 13.79 -4.89 -8.54
CA LEU A 277 14.58 -3.92 -7.77
C LEU A 277 16.06 -3.84 -8.19
N PRO A 278 16.84 -4.96 -8.31
CA PRO A 278 18.25 -4.89 -8.68
C PRO A 278 18.47 -4.23 -10.06
N PHE A 279 17.62 -4.56 -11.02
CA PHE A 279 17.66 -3.94 -12.34
C PHE A 279 17.42 -2.44 -12.26
N TRP A 280 16.39 -2.01 -11.52
CA TRP A 280 15.99 -0.62 -11.48
C TRP A 280 17.00 0.25 -10.74
N VAL A 281 17.51 -0.21 -9.61
CA VAL A 281 18.56 0.47 -8.83
C VAL A 281 19.82 0.65 -9.69
N ARG A 282 20.27 -0.42 -10.34
CA ARG A 282 21.43 -0.37 -11.21
C ARG A 282 21.24 0.59 -12.39
N ARG A 283 20.03 0.57 -12.99
CA ARG A 283 19.69 1.49 -14.06
C ARG A 283 19.72 2.96 -13.61
N MET A 284 19.16 3.28 -12.45
CA MET A 284 19.20 4.64 -11.91
C MET A 284 20.63 5.11 -11.68
N ASP A 285 21.48 4.31 -11.04
CA ASP A 285 22.89 4.65 -10.79
C ASP A 285 23.66 4.89 -12.09
N GLU A 286 23.45 4.04 -13.09
CA GLU A 286 24.11 4.18 -14.36
C GLU A 286 23.70 5.45 -15.12
N GLN A 287 22.41 5.78 -15.07
CA GLN A 287 21.93 7.02 -15.68
C GLN A 287 22.51 8.28 -15.01
N VAL A 288 22.79 8.25 -13.71
CA VAL A 288 23.51 9.34 -13.03
C VAL A 288 24.90 9.53 -13.65
N SER A 289 25.61 8.46 -13.97
CA SER A 289 26.91 8.58 -14.62
C SER A 289 26.85 9.14 -16.04
N TYR A 290 25.77 8.88 -16.76
CA TYR A 290 25.58 9.29 -18.15
C TYR A 290 24.98 10.71 -18.30
N VAL A 291 23.94 11.05 -17.50
CA VAL A 291 23.24 12.33 -17.57
C VAL A 291 23.26 13.11 -16.24
N GLY A 292 24.18 12.81 -15.36
CA GLY A 292 24.23 13.28 -13.97
C GLY A 292 24.28 14.79 -13.78
N ARG A 293 24.62 15.57 -14.83
CA ARG A 293 24.53 17.03 -14.77
C ARG A 293 23.10 17.54 -14.56
N THR A 294 22.10 16.74 -14.91
CA THR A 294 20.69 17.03 -14.72
C THR A 294 20.13 16.42 -13.41
N ALA A 295 20.77 15.40 -12.89
CA ALA A 295 20.27 14.64 -11.73
C ALA A 295 20.37 15.42 -10.41
N ARG A 296 21.37 16.27 -10.20
CA ARG A 296 21.60 17.08 -8.97
C ARG A 296 21.49 16.29 -7.66
N LEU A 297 21.94 15.04 -7.65
CA LEU A 297 21.88 14.15 -6.50
C LEU A 297 23.11 14.33 -5.60
N LYS A 298 22.92 14.20 -4.27
CA LYS A 298 23.99 14.11 -3.28
C LYS A 298 24.49 12.67 -3.12
N HIS A 299 23.56 11.70 -3.26
CA HIS A 299 23.82 10.28 -3.12
C HIS A 299 23.30 9.54 -4.35
N LEU A 300 23.96 8.45 -4.70
CA LEU A 300 23.43 7.53 -5.70
C LEU A 300 22.16 6.84 -5.18
N PRO A 301 21.19 6.49 -6.05
CA PRO A 301 20.04 5.69 -5.66
C PRO A 301 20.37 4.46 -4.81
N SER A 302 21.40 3.69 -5.18
CA SER A 302 21.85 2.52 -4.42
C SER A 302 22.34 2.83 -3.00
N GLU A 303 22.87 4.01 -2.76
CA GLU A 303 23.34 4.41 -1.42
C GLU A 303 22.18 4.59 -0.43
N HIS A 304 20.99 4.97 -0.91
CA HIS A 304 19.80 5.04 -0.07
C HIS A 304 19.31 3.63 0.36
N PHE A 305 19.46 2.62 -0.49
CA PHE A 305 19.21 1.22 -0.12
C PHE A 305 20.22 0.75 0.93
N ALA A 306 21.51 0.98 0.68
CA ALA A 306 22.58 0.62 1.62
C ALA A 306 22.44 1.32 2.97
N ALA A 307 21.92 2.56 2.98
CA ALA A 307 21.62 3.30 4.21
C ALA A 307 20.34 2.81 4.93
N GLY A 308 19.61 1.84 4.37
CA GLY A 308 18.38 1.31 4.96
C GLY A 308 17.23 2.30 5.00
N ARG A 309 17.06 3.05 3.92
CA ARG A 309 16.03 4.08 3.78
C ARG A 309 14.95 3.72 2.74
N VAL A 310 15.16 2.63 2.00
CA VAL A 310 14.24 2.12 0.97
C VAL A 310 13.91 0.67 1.25
N PHE A 311 12.64 0.36 1.25
CA PHE A 311 12.10 -0.95 1.59
C PHE A 311 11.09 -1.41 0.55
N CYS A 312 10.93 -2.73 0.43
CA CYS A 312 9.93 -3.36 -0.40
C CYS A 312 9.35 -4.58 0.31
N ASN A 313 8.07 -4.87 0.13
CA ASN A 313 7.51 -6.10 0.66
C ASN A 313 7.83 -7.32 -0.22
N VAL A 314 7.79 -8.48 0.41
CA VAL A 314 7.94 -9.79 -0.21
C VAL A 314 6.64 -10.54 -0.09
N GLU A 315 6.08 -10.85 -1.23
CA GLU A 315 4.98 -11.79 -1.34
C GLU A 315 5.54 -13.16 -1.77
N ALA A 316 5.04 -14.23 -1.16
CA ALA A 316 5.59 -15.57 -1.35
C ALA A 316 5.58 -16.06 -2.81
N HIS A 317 4.78 -15.46 -3.68
CA HIS A 317 4.58 -15.91 -5.05
C HIS A 317 5.76 -15.63 -6.01
N GLU A 318 6.70 -14.74 -5.67
CA GLU A 318 7.94 -14.56 -6.46
C GLU A 318 9.02 -15.57 -6.11
N HIS A 319 8.83 -16.35 -5.06
CA HIS A 319 9.65 -17.48 -4.65
C HIS A 319 11.09 -17.16 -4.18
N GLU A 320 11.67 -18.14 -3.51
CA GLU A 320 13.01 -18.09 -2.89
C GLU A 320 14.15 -17.68 -3.84
N PRO A 321 14.24 -18.16 -5.11
CA PRO A 321 15.32 -17.74 -6.01
C PRO A 321 15.33 -16.23 -6.27
N MET A 322 14.16 -15.60 -6.38
CA MET A 322 14.05 -14.16 -6.58
C MET A 322 14.50 -13.40 -5.33
N PHE A 323 14.08 -13.86 -4.15
CA PHE A 323 14.53 -13.32 -2.88
C PHE A 323 16.05 -13.34 -2.76
N ASN A 324 16.70 -14.48 -3.06
CA ASN A 324 18.15 -14.61 -3.01
C ASN A 324 18.86 -13.68 -4.00
N MET A 325 18.31 -13.50 -5.19
CA MET A 325 18.84 -12.55 -6.17
C MET A 325 18.81 -11.12 -5.65
N VAL A 326 17.69 -10.68 -5.08
CA VAL A 326 17.54 -9.32 -4.58
C VAL A 326 18.42 -9.07 -3.37
N THR A 327 18.41 -9.97 -2.39
CA THR A 327 19.26 -9.83 -1.18
C THR A 327 20.76 -9.94 -1.50
N GLY A 328 21.15 -10.74 -2.47
CA GLY A 328 22.51 -10.79 -2.98
C GLY A 328 22.97 -9.49 -3.64
N ALA A 329 22.06 -8.76 -4.27
CA ALA A 329 22.38 -7.51 -4.96
C ALA A 329 22.27 -6.25 -4.07
N LEU A 330 21.30 -6.21 -3.17
CA LEU A 330 20.92 -5.01 -2.38
C LEU A 330 21.09 -5.19 -0.87
N GLY A 331 21.42 -6.39 -0.41
CA GLY A 331 21.46 -6.73 1.01
C GLY A 331 20.11 -7.18 1.58
N ASP A 332 20.17 -7.86 2.73
CA ASP A 332 19.01 -8.43 3.42
C ASP A 332 18.21 -7.41 4.27
N GLY A 333 18.63 -6.15 4.26
CA GLY A 333 17.99 -5.05 4.97
C GLY A 333 16.88 -4.34 4.20
N VAL A 334 16.56 -4.78 2.97
CA VAL A 334 15.62 -4.09 2.05
C VAL A 334 14.22 -4.70 2.08
N LEU A 335 14.13 -6.01 2.24
CA LEU A 335 12.89 -6.76 2.05
C LEU A 335 12.14 -6.98 3.37
N MET A 336 10.82 -6.81 3.34
CA MET A 336 9.90 -7.00 4.47
C MET A 336 8.82 -8.00 4.09
N PHE A 337 8.28 -8.74 5.04
CA PHE A 337 7.20 -9.68 4.79
C PHE A 337 5.87 -8.95 4.52
N GLY A 338 5.11 -9.42 3.54
CA GLY A 338 3.74 -9.02 3.24
C GLY A 338 2.90 -10.21 2.80
N SER A 339 1.67 -10.31 3.29
CA SER A 339 0.76 -11.43 2.97
C SER A 339 -0.30 -11.09 1.93
N ASP A 340 -0.54 -9.81 1.70
CA ASP A 340 -1.67 -9.29 0.93
C ASP A 340 -3.05 -9.74 1.49
N TYR A 341 -3.12 -10.02 2.81
CA TYR A 341 -4.36 -10.40 3.47
C TYR A 341 -5.38 -9.23 3.50
N PRO A 342 -6.67 -9.39 3.19
CA PRO A 342 -7.40 -10.62 2.90
C PRO A 342 -7.66 -10.83 1.39
N HIS A 343 -6.78 -10.42 0.51
CA HIS A 343 -6.95 -10.57 -0.93
C HIS A 343 -6.84 -12.03 -1.41
N TYR A 344 -7.20 -12.27 -2.68
CA TYR A 344 -7.17 -13.60 -3.30
C TYR A 344 -5.75 -14.18 -3.41
N GLU A 345 -4.74 -13.32 -3.38
CA GLU A 345 -3.33 -13.65 -3.53
C GLU A 345 -2.71 -14.14 -2.23
N SER A 346 -3.30 -13.76 -1.08
CA SER A 346 -2.87 -14.23 0.23
C SER A 346 -3.02 -15.75 0.37
N TRP A 347 -2.01 -16.36 0.96
CA TRP A 347 -2.01 -17.77 1.37
C TRP A 347 -2.63 -17.99 2.76
N PHE A 348 -3.36 -17.01 3.27
CA PHE A 348 -3.95 -17.08 4.60
C PHE A 348 -4.65 -18.44 4.87
N PRO A 349 -4.44 -19.11 6.01
CA PRO A 349 -3.64 -18.70 7.17
C PRO A 349 -2.20 -19.29 7.14
N HIS A 350 -1.60 -19.42 5.96
CA HIS A 350 -0.30 -20.08 5.74
C HIS A 350 0.71 -19.20 5.00
N SER A 351 0.50 -17.87 4.92
CA SER A 351 1.40 -16.98 4.17
C SER A 351 2.80 -16.98 4.78
N ILE A 352 2.90 -16.99 6.11
CA ILE A 352 4.18 -17.09 6.83
C ILE A 352 4.84 -18.45 6.58
N ASP A 353 4.05 -19.53 6.58
CA ASP A 353 4.58 -20.89 6.35
C ASP A 353 5.23 -21.01 4.98
N LYS A 354 4.66 -20.36 3.94
CA LYS A 354 5.23 -20.32 2.60
C LYS A 354 6.64 -19.75 2.56
N ILE A 355 6.91 -18.74 3.35
CA ILE A 355 8.27 -18.16 3.48
C ILE A 355 9.16 -19.05 4.35
N LEU A 356 8.62 -19.66 5.40
CA LEU A 356 9.37 -20.58 6.27
C LEU A 356 9.80 -21.87 5.54
N GLU A 357 9.10 -22.27 4.48
CA GLU A 357 9.48 -23.37 3.60
C GLU A 357 10.77 -23.07 2.79
N TRP A 358 11.21 -21.81 2.70
CA TRP A 358 12.42 -21.42 1.96
C TRP A 358 13.69 -21.86 2.70
N SER A 359 14.40 -22.78 2.10
CA SER A 359 15.50 -23.52 2.76
C SER A 359 16.80 -22.73 2.90
N SER A 360 17.01 -21.75 2.02
CA SER A 360 18.24 -20.93 2.03
C SER A 360 18.23 -19.82 3.08
N LEU A 361 17.06 -19.51 3.69
CA LEU A 361 16.94 -18.44 4.66
C LEU A 361 17.41 -18.88 6.05
N GLY A 362 18.56 -18.40 6.48
CA GLY A 362 19.05 -18.55 7.85
C GLY A 362 18.22 -17.74 8.86
N GLN A 363 18.40 -18.06 10.14
CA GLN A 363 17.67 -17.43 11.26
C GLN A 363 17.75 -15.90 11.27
N GLU A 364 18.93 -15.34 10.94
CA GLU A 364 19.15 -13.90 10.92
C GLU A 364 18.36 -13.23 9.80
N VAL A 365 18.39 -13.79 8.60
CA VAL A 365 17.64 -13.28 7.44
C VAL A 365 16.14 -13.33 7.70
N ARG A 366 15.65 -14.42 8.32
CA ARG A 366 14.24 -14.54 8.72
C ARG A 366 13.82 -13.47 9.74
N ARG A 367 14.66 -13.17 10.76
CA ARG A 367 14.37 -12.09 11.71
C ARG A 367 14.27 -10.74 11.02
N LYS A 368 15.19 -10.44 10.09
CA LYS A 368 15.18 -9.21 9.31
C LYS A 368 13.90 -9.11 8.47
N LEU A 369 13.60 -10.15 7.68
CA LEU A 369 12.45 -10.21 6.79
C LEU A 369 11.12 -10.06 7.55
N PHE A 370 10.96 -10.82 8.63
CA PHE A 370 9.70 -10.85 9.35
C PHE A 370 9.49 -9.70 10.34
N TRP A 371 10.56 -9.06 10.80
CA TRP A 371 10.43 -8.07 11.87
C TRP A 371 11.34 -6.85 11.75
N GLU A 372 12.66 -7.05 11.70
CA GLU A 372 13.61 -5.98 11.95
C GLU A 372 13.56 -4.91 10.83
N ASN A 373 13.40 -5.29 9.58
CA ASN A 373 13.30 -4.35 8.48
C ASN A 373 12.03 -3.51 8.56
N ALA A 374 10.88 -4.11 8.93
CA ALA A 374 9.64 -3.38 9.14
C ALA A 374 9.76 -2.37 10.29
N THR A 375 10.42 -2.76 11.40
CA THR A 375 10.64 -1.85 12.54
C THR A 375 11.65 -0.73 12.24
N ARG A 376 12.51 -0.89 11.23
CA ARG A 376 13.37 0.18 10.70
C ARG A 376 12.63 1.08 9.70
N CYS A 377 11.72 0.51 8.92
CA CYS A 377 10.92 1.25 7.97
C CYS A 377 9.90 2.13 8.67
N PHE A 378 9.11 1.55 9.54
CA PHE A 378 8.00 2.24 10.19
C PHE A 378 8.39 2.81 11.53
N LYS A 379 7.78 3.95 11.86
CA LYS A 379 7.89 4.57 13.17
C LYS A 379 7.55 3.56 14.27
N GLN A 380 8.39 3.50 15.30
CA GLN A 380 8.10 2.74 16.51
C GLN A 380 7.15 3.53 17.43
N THR A 381 6.07 2.91 17.85
CA THR A 381 5.03 3.53 18.69
C THR A 381 4.79 2.70 19.93
#